data_c8ce0e30b0d9e8b2de5cfac05daa2fdb
#
_entry.id   c8ce0e30b0d9e8b2de5cfac05daa2fdb
#
_cell.length_a   1.000
_cell.length_b   1.000
_cell.length_c   1.000
_cell.angle_alpha   90.00
_cell.angle_beta   90.00
_cell.angle_gamma   90.00
#
_symmetry.space_group_name_H-M   'P 1'
#
loop_
_entity.id
_entity.type
_entity.pdbx_description
1 polymer ?
#
loop_
_entity_poly.entity_id
_entity_poly.type
_entity_poly.pdbx_seq_one_letter_code
_entity_poly.pdbx_strand_id
1 'polypeptide(L)'
;MVYIKTKEGASLLVALLAAVIVAVTTILLDVVWWMTLCAAAGVFVVMALVALFIIRKYVAYKLYSIVLSRDVHTNEIFSELKDKHVENIGEELTAWADTNDKEIARLKETEQFRKQYLGNVAHELKTPIFNIQGYISTLLDGGLEDELINRKYLERAEKSIDRLINIVNDLDTISKLESNMNRLKMERFDIVALTKEIAEQAEMEADKKGIKISVKGAENLPSPFWVLADKHYIGQVMVNLIINSIRYGKEGGQTRVHFRDMLDKILIEVEDNGSGIGKEDLPRVFERFYRTDKGRSREQGGTGLGLAIVKHIVEAHGERITVRSELGVGSTFSFTLKKVNLQDIK
;
A
#
# COMPACT_ATOMS: atom_id res chain seq x y z
N MET A 1 17.84 5.77 -39.12
CA MET A 1 17.01 5.51 -40.30
C MET A 1 17.84 5.58 -41.62
N VAL A 2 18.74 6.54 -41.81
CA VAL A 2 19.61 6.67 -43.01
C VAL A 2 20.60 5.51 -43.13
N TYR A 3 21.18 5.00 -42.03
CA TYR A 3 22.18 3.93 -42.04
C TYR A 3 21.63 2.53 -42.41
N ILE A 4 20.35 2.27 -42.18
CA ILE A 4 19.68 1.02 -42.57
C ILE A 4 19.44 1.01 -44.11
N LYS A 5 18.99 2.14 -44.67
CA LYS A 5 18.77 2.27 -46.13
C LYS A 5 20.05 2.06 -46.95
N THR A 6 21.21 2.47 -46.45
CA THR A 6 22.49 2.32 -47.16
C THR A 6 23.01 0.88 -47.14
N LYS A 7 22.76 0.08 -46.07
CA LYS A 7 23.16 -1.33 -46.02
C LYS A 7 22.24 -2.25 -46.85
N GLU A 8 20.96 -1.97 -46.88
CA GLU A 8 20.03 -2.70 -47.74
C GLU A 8 20.32 -2.42 -49.21
N GLY A 9 20.58 -1.17 -49.55
CA GLY A 9 21.00 -0.75 -50.90
C GLY A 9 22.32 -1.39 -51.32
N ALA A 10 23.31 -1.46 -50.43
CA ALA A 10 24.61 -2.09 -50.73
C ALA A 10 24.51 -3.60 -50.95
N SER A 11 23.69 -4.34 -50.16
CA SER A 11 23.50 -5.79 -50.34
C SER A 11 22.76 -6.10 -51.65
N LEU A 12 21.78 -5.28 -52.00
CA LEU A 12 21.05 -5.42 -53.27
C LEU A 12 21.96 -5.13 -54.50
N LEU A 13 22.82 -4.15 -54.37
CA LEU A 13 23.79 -3.77 -55.40
C LEU A 13 24.84 -4.90 -55.63
N VAL A 14 25.33 -5.51 -54.56
CA VAL A 14 26.25 -6.64 -54.60
C VAL A 14 25.58 -7.89 -55.25
N ALA A 15 24.33 -8.16 -54.92
CA ALA A 15 23.58 -9.26 -55.54
C ALA A 15 23.34 -9.06 -57.03
N LEU A 16 23.03 -7.83 -57.42
CA LEU A 16 22.84 -7.43 -58.84
C LEU A 16 24.15 -7.50 -59.64
N LEU A 17 25.25 -7.05 -59.06
CA LEU A 17 26.59 -7.15 -59.65
C LEU A 17 27.02 -8.60 -59.85
N ALA A 18 26.82 -9.47 -58.85
CA ALA A 18 27.12 -10.88 -58.95
C ALA A 18 26.29 -11.59 -60.06
N ALA A 19 24.99 -11.28 -60.14
CA ALA A 19 24.10 -11.79 -61.16
C ALA A 19 24.54 -11.36 -62.58
N VAL A 20 24.94 -10.09 -62.72
CA VAL A 20 25.47 -9.55 -64.03
C VAL A 20 26.79 -10.22 -64.42
N ILE A 21 27.71 -10.42 -63.45
CA ILE A 21 28.99 -11.10 -63.72
C ILE A 21 28.77 -12.56 -64.20
N VAL A 22 27.87 -13.29 -63.51
CA VAL A 22 27.53 -14.68 -63.92
C VAL A 22 26.88 -14.71 -65.31
N ALA A 23 25.98 -13.75 -65.62
CA ALA A 23 25.36 -13.68 -66.92
C ALA A 23 26.39 -13.38 -68.02
N VAL A 24 27.33 -12.46 -67.81
CA VAL A 24 28.38 -12.11 -68.78
C VAL A 24 29.35 -13.27 -69.00
N THR A 25 29.79 -13.98 -67.95
CA THR A 25 30.73 -15.10 -68.06
C THR A 25 30.14 -16.30 -68.79
N THR A 26 28.85 -16.59 -68.61
CA THR A 26 28.20 -17.69 -69.31
C THR A 26 27.82 -17.40 -70.76
N ILE A 27 27.57 -16.13 -71.10
CA ILE A 27 27.42 -15.69 -72.51
C ILE A 27 28.74 -15.82 -73.27
N LEU A 28 29.88 -15.50 -72.63
CA LEU A 28 31.21 -15.62 -73.21
C LEU A 28 31.68 -17.09 -73.44
N LEU A 29 31.04 -18.05 -72.78
CA LEU A 29 31.32 -19.48 -72.87
C LEU A 29 30.38 -20.29 -73.80
N ASP A 30 29.64 -19.59 -74.67
CA ASP A 30 28.68 -20.20 -75.63
C ASP A 30 27.60 -21.09 -74.97
N VAL A 31 27.24 -20.81 -73.71
CA VAL A 31 26.21 -21.57 -72.99
C VAL A 31 24.82 -21.04 -73.31
N VAL A 32 23.86 -21.91 -73.53
CA VAL A 32 22.46 -21.58 -73.89
C VAL A 32 21.89 -20.54 -72.90
N TRP A 33 21.43 -19.42 -73.44
CA TRP A 33 21.02 -18.23 -72.69
C TRP A 33 20.02 -18.48 -71.50
N TRP A 34 19.17 -19.52 -71.58
CA TRP A 34 18.28 -19.88 -70.48
C TRP A 34 19.02 -20.51 -69.27
N MET A 35 20.20 -21.16 -69.47
CA MET A 35 21.04 -21.61 -68.35
C MET A 35 21.68 -20.45 -67.62
N THR A 36 22.03 -19.36 -68.36
CA THR A 36 22.56 -18.11 -67.73
C THR A 36 21.52 -17.48 -66.83
N LEU A 37 20.26 -17.45 -67.30
CA LEU A 37 19.15 -16.86 -66.58
C LEU A 37 18.84 -17.68 -65.31
N CYS A 38 18.81 -19.00 -65.36
CA CYS A 38 18.64 -19.88 -64.20
C CYS A 38 19.78 -19.76 -63.19
N ALA A 39 21.03 -19.68 -63.64
CA ALA A 39 22.17 -19.44 -62.76
C ALA A 39 22.14 -18.08 -62.09
N ALA A 40 21.81 -17.03 -62.82
CA ALA A 40 21.64 -15.68 -62.25
C ALA A 40 20.49 -15.63 -61.24
N ALA A 41 19.37 -16.25 -61.55
CA ALA A 41 18.23 -16.38 -60.63
C ALA A 41 18.61 -17.15 -59.36
N GLY A 42 19.36 -18.25 -59.49
CA GLY A 42 19.85 -19.03 -58.34
C GLY A 42 20.78 -18.22 -57.44
N VAL A 43 21.73 -17.48 -58.02
CA VAL A 43 22.62 -16.60 -57.26
C VAL A 43 21.82 -15.47 -56.56
N PHE A 44 20.82 -14.89 -57.25
CA PHE A 44 19.97 -13.89 -56.69
C PHE A 44 19.16 -14.41 -55.46
N VAL A 45 18.59 -15.62 -55.59
CA VAL A 45 17.85 -16.24 -54.48
C VAL A 45 18.78 -16.51 -53.31
N VAL A 46 19.97 -17.07 -53.53
CA VAL A 46 20.93 -17.32 -52.44
C VAL A 46 21.35 -15.99 -51.76
N MET A 47 21.65 -14.97 -52.53
CA MET A 47 22.02 -13.64 -52.00
C MET A 47 20.85 -12.97 -51.25
N ALA A 48 19.61 -13.13 -51.72
CA ALA A 48 18.43 -12.64 -51.03
C ALA A 48 18.21 -13.36 -49.69
N LEU A 49 18.42 -14.70 -49.66
CA LEU A 49 18.34 -15.47 -48.41
C LEU A 49 19.42 -15.08 -47.39
N VAL A 50 20.65 -14.83 -47.88
CA VAL A 50 21.75 -14.34 -47.02
C VAL A 50 21.45 -12.93 -46.51
N ALA A 51 20.93 -12.06 -47.37
CA ALA A 51 20.54 -10.70 -46.97
C ALA A 51 19.40 -10.73 -45.89
N LEU A 52 18.37 -11.55 -46.11
CA LEU A 52 17.29 -11.77 -45.13
C LEU A 52 17.82 -12.29 -43.81
N PHE A 53 18.77 -13.22 -43.84
CA PHE A 53 19.42 -13.75 -42.65
C PHE A 53 20.18 -12.66 -41.87
N ILE A 54 20.96 -11.85 -42.59
CA ILE A 54 21.71 -10.73 -41.99
C ILE A 54 20.78 -9.64 -41.42
N ILE A 55 19.71 -9.31 -42.12
CA ILE A 55 18.71 -8.34 -41.69
C ILE A 55 18.01 -8.86 -40.41
N ARG A 56 17.56 -10.12 -40.39
CA ARG A 56 16.97 -10.76 -39.22
C ARG A 56 17.91 -10.69 -38.00
N LYS A 57 19.17 -11.05 -38.19
CA LYS A 57 20.19 -11.03 -37.15
C LYS A 57 20.48 -9.58 -36.67
N TYR A 58 20.52 -8.61 -37.59
CA TYR A 58 20.77 -7.21 -37.26
C TYR A 58 19.57 -6.55 -36.52
N VAL A 59 18.35 -6.84 -36.96
CA VAL A 59 17.12 -6.32 -36.29
C VAL A 59 17.02 -6.90 -34.90
N ALA A 60 17.25 -8.18 -34.74
CA ALA A 60 17.30 -8.83 -33.45
C ALA A 60 18.37 -8.19 -32.54
N TYR A 61 19.59 -7.97 -33.04
CA TYR A 61 20.68 -7.35 -32.30
C TYR A 61 20.36 -5.88 -31.90
N LYS A 62 19.69 -5.12 -32.76
CA LYS A 62 19.35 -3.72 -32.49
C LYS A 62 18.16 -3.56 -31.54
N LEU A 63 17.15 -4.43 -31.65
CA LEU A 63 16.10 -4.52 -30.64
C LEU A 63 16.68 -4.89 -29.26
N TYR A 64 17.60 -5.83 -29.26
CA TYR A 64 18.37 -6.26 -28.10
C TYR A 64 19.16 -5.09 -27.46
N SER A 65 19.87 -4.28 -28.26
CA SER A 65 20.62 -3.13 -27.74
C SER A 65 19.76 -1.98 -27.19
N ILE A 66 18.55 -1.80 -27.70
CA ILE A 66 17.60 -0.79 -27.22
C ILE A 66 17.00 -1.17 -25.86
N VAL A 67 16.70 -2.47 -25.69
CA VAL A 67 16.23 -3.02 -24.41
C VAL A 67 17.34 -2.93 -23.36
N LEU A 68 18.59 -3.24 -23.71
CA LEU A 68 19.76 -3.17 -22.83
C LEU A 68 20.12 -1.75 -22.35
N SER A 69 19.90 -0.73 -23.17
CA SER A 69 20.29 0.64 -22.81
C SER A 69 19.40 1.28 -21.74
N ARG A 70 18.32 0.63 -21.35
CA ARG A 70 17.29 1.20 -20.48
C ARG A 70 17.26 0.66 -19.05
N ASP A 71 17.92 -0.48 -18.74
CA ASP A 71 17.91 -1.05 -17.39
C ASP A 71 19.23 -1.71 -16.98
N VAL A 72 19.79 -1.22 -15.88
CA VAL A 72 21.05 -1.72 -15.26
C VAL A 72 20.88 -3.08 -14.55
N HIS A 73 19.65 -3.54 -14.34
CA HIS A 73 19.37 -4.79 -13.59
C HIS A 73 19.22 -6.05 -14.43
N THR A 74 19.35 -5.95 -15.75
CA THR A 74 19.11 -7.07 -16.69
C THR A 74 20.31 -7.97 -16.97
N ASN A 75 21.46 -7.74 -16.32
CA ASN A 75 22.68 -8.52 -16.57
C ASN A 75 22.59 -10.03 -16.23
N GLU A 76 21.74 -10.43 -15.29
CA GLU A 76 21.56 -11.85 -14.94
C GLU A 76 20.68 -12.61 -15.95
N ILE A 77 19.64 -11.95 -16.47
CA ILE A 77 18.74 -12.55 -17.47
C ILE A 77 19.46 -12.77 -18.80
N PHE A 78 20.47 -11.96 -19.10
CA PHE A 78 21.21 -11.99 -20.38
C PHE A 78 22.25 -13.09 -20.49
N SER A 79 22.75 -13.62 -19.38
CA SER A 79 23.65 -14.79 -19.42
C SER A 79 22.91 -16.08 -19.85
N GLU A 80 21.62 -16.17 -19.53
CA GLU A 80 20.75 -17.30 -19.92
C GLU A 80 20.21 -17.21 -21.35
N LEU A 81 20.05 -15.98 -21.90
CA LEU A 81 19.47 -15.76 -23.24
C LEU A 81 20.46 -15.97 -24.39
N LYS A 82 21.76 -16.06 -24.09
CA LYS A 82 22.80 -16.19 -25.11
C LYS A 82 22.75 -17.50 -25.89
N ASP A 83 22.11 -18.54 -25.31
CA ASP A 83 22.04 -19.89 -25.86
C ASP A 83 20.66 -20.34 -26.38
N LYS A 84 19.63 -19.45 -26.32
CA LYS A 84 18.27 -19.81 -26.75
C LYS A 84 17.91 -19.33 -28.16
N HIS A 85 17.20 -20.15 -28.92
CA HIS A 85 16.74 -19.90 -30.30
C HIS A 85 15.81 -18.71 -30.41
N VAL A 86 15.88 -17.97 -31.51
CA VAL A 86 15.16 -16.70 -31.81
C VAL A 86 13.63 -16.80 -31.69
N GLU A 87 13.06 -17.99 -31.74
CA GLU A 87 11.60 -18.22 -31.62
C GLU A 87 11.04 -17.92 -30.23
N ASN A 88 11.83 -18.07 -29.17
CA ASN A 88 11.39 -17.79 -27.80
C ASN A 88 11.47 -16.29 -27.41
N ILE A 89 12.21 -15.48 -28.18
CA ILE A 89 12.41 -14.05 -27.87
C ILE A 89 11.08 -13.25 -27.93
N GLY A 90 10.17 -13.65 -28.80
CA GLY A 90 8.87 -13.00 -28.92
C GLY A 90 7.99 -13.17 -27.68
N GLU A 91 7.95 -14.39 -27.13
CA GLU A 91 7.18 -14.71 -25.92
C GLU A 91 7.82 -14.09 -24.68
N GLU A 92 9.14 -14.09 -24.59
CA GLU A 92 9.87 -13.45 -23.48
C GLU A 92 9.73 -11.92 -23.49
N LEU A 93 9.73 -11.29 -24.67
CA LEU A 93 9.46 -9.84 -24.80
C LEU A 93 8.02 -9.47 -24.42
N THR A 94 7.05 -10.28 -24.79
CA THR A 94 5.65 -10.03 -24.35
C THR A 94 5.48 -10.24 -22.85
N ALA A 95 6.08 -11.27 -22.27
CA ALA A 95 6.06 -11.49 -20.82
C ALA A 95 6.78 -10.36 -20.04
N TRP A 96 7.89 -9.85 -20.57
CA TRP A 96 8.58 -8.70 -20.00
C TRP A 96 7.76 -7.41 -20.13
N ALA A 97 7.11 -7.16 -21.26
CA ALA A 97 6.24 -6.02 -21.47
C ALA A 97 5.06 -6.05 -20.49
N ASP A 98 4.40 -7.21 -20.33
CA ASP A 98 3.31 -7.41 -19.38
C ASP A 98 3.75 -7.20 -17.92
N THR A 99 4.96 -7.64 -17.58
CA THR A 99 5.52 -7.44 -16.23
C THR A 99 5.82 -5.97 -15.96
N ASN A 100 6.40 -5.28 -16.96
CA ASN A 100 6.72 -3.86 -16.87
C ASN A 100 5.45 -2.99 -16.81
N ASP A 101 4.42 -3.33 -17.57
CA ASP A 101 3.12 -2.65 -17.52
C ASP A 101 2.44 -2.82 -16.15
N LYS A 102 2.52 -4.00 -15.55
CA LYS A 102 2.04 -4.25 -14.19
C LYS A 102 2.81 -3.44 -13.14
N GLU A 103 4.14 -3.35 -13.28
CA GLU A 103 4.96 -2.56 -12.37
C GLU A 103 4.70 -1.04 -12.53
N ILE A 104 4.56 -0.55 -13.77
CA ILE A 104 4.17 0.83 -14.04
C ILE A 104 2.79 1.14 -13.47
N ALA A 105 1.82 0.23 -13.61
CA ALA A 105 0.49 0.37 -13.04
C ALA A 105 0.56 0.45 -11.50
N ARG A 106 1.32 -0.43 -10.86
CA ARG A 106 1.56 -0.45 -9.42
C ARG A 106 2.24 0.83 -8.92
N LEU A 107 3.26 1.32 -9.65
CA LEU A 107 3.94 2.57 -9.30
C LEU A 107 3.01 3.77 -9.41
N LYS A 108 2.18 3.84 -10.45
CA LYS A 108 1.16 4.88 -10.61
C LYS A 108 0.12 4.85 -9.50
N GLU A 109 -0.36 3.67 -9.12
CA GLU A 109 -1.29 3.48 -8.01
C GLU A 109 -0.67 3.96 -6.69
N THR A 110 0.58 3.57 -6.43
CA THR A 110 1.34 4.00 -5.24
C THR A 110 1.53 5.52 -5.22
N GLU A 111 1.87 6.13 -6.37
CA GLU A 111 2.01 7.58 -6.50
C GLU A 111 0.67 8.32 -6.27
N GLN A 112 -0.41 7.80 -6.84
CA GLN A 112 -1.76 8.35 -6.65
C GLN A 112 -2.18 8.25 -5.19
N PHE A 113 -1.95 7.12 -4.55
CA PHE A 113 -2.20 6.92 -3.12
C PHE A 113 -1.39 7.91 -2.28
N ARG A 114 -0.11 8.12 -2.58
CA ARG A 114 0.74 9.09 -1.89
C ARG A 114 0.24 10.53 -2.05
N LYS A 115 -0.17 10.93 -3.26
CA LYS A 115 -0.75 12.25 -3.53
C LYS A 115 -2.04 12.47 -2.74
N GLN A 116 -2.94 11.48 -2.73
CA GLN A 116 -4.18 11.53 -1.98
C GLN A 116 -3.93 11.61 -0.48
N TYR A 117 -2.97 10.83 0.03
CA TYR A 117 -2.55 10.86 1.43
C TYR A 117 -2.06 12.25 1.85
N LEU A 118 -1.13 12.85 1.11
CA LEU A 118 -0.63 14.20 1.38
C LEU A 118 -1.74 15.26 1.32
N GLY A 119 -2.65 15.15 0.36
CA GLY A 119 -3.81 16.01 0.25
C GLY A 119 -4.73 15.93 1.47
N ASN A 120 -5.00 14.71 1.96
CA ASN A 120 -5.82 14.49 3.16
C ASN A 120 -5.13 15.02 4.43
N VAL A 121 -3.82 14.79 4.58
CA VAL A 121 -3.02 15.37 5.68
C VAL A 121 -3.13 16.88 5.69
N ALA A 122 -2.86 17.52 4.55
CA ALA A 122 -2.95 18.98 4.44
C ALA A 122 -4.35 19.51 4.79
N HIS A 123 -5.40 18.84 4.35
CA HIS A 123 -6.77 19.21 4.64
C HIS A 123 -7.12 19.07 6.14
N GLU A 124 -6.73 17.96 6.78
CA GLU A 124 -7.02 17.71 8.19
C GLU A 124 -6.20 18.60 9.14
N LEU A 125 -5.00 19.04 8.71
CA LEU A 125 -4.22 20.05 9.45
C LEU A 125 -4.76 21.47 9.26
N LYS A 126 -5.21 21.81 8.05
CA LYS A 126 -5.69 23.16 7.71
C LYS A 126 -6.91 23.56 8.52
N THR A 127 -7.86 22.65 8.73
CA THR A 127 -9.11 22.92 9.44
C THR A 127 -8.89 23.37 10.89
N PRO A 128 -8.17 22.68 11.77
CA PRO A 128 -7.92 23.15 13.14
C PRO A 128 -7.11 24.44 13.17
N ILE A 129 -6.15 24.62 12.26
CA ILE A 129 -5.34 25.85 12.17
C ILE A 129 -6.24 27.08 11.92
N PHE A 130 -7.13 27.00 10.93
CA PHE A 130 -8.04 28.10 10.64
C PHE A 130 -9.07 28.34 11.75
N ASN A 131 -9.51 27.27 12.42
CA ASN A 131 -10.39 27.43 13.58
C ASN A 131 -9.69 28.19 14.70
N ILE A 132 -8.44 27.80 15.04
CA ILE A 132 -7.63 28.51 16.04
C ILE A 132 -7.47 29.98 15.65
N GLN A 133 -7.06 30.23 14.41
CA GLN A 133 -6.89 31.60 13.89
C GLN A 133 -8.20 32.39 14.01
N GLY A 134 -9.33 31.83 13.61
CA GLY A 134 -10.63 32.50 13.69
C GLY A 134 -11.04 32.81 15.13
N TYR A 135 -10.84 31.86 16.07
CA TYR A 135 -11.17 32.11 17.48
C TYR A 135 -10.29 33.20 18.08
N ILE A 136 -8.97 33.17 17.79
CA ILE A 136 -8.04 34.20 18.26
C ILE A 136 -8.38 35.56 17.65
N SER A 137 -8.65 35.64 16.34
CA SER A 137 -9.05 36.91 15.70
C SER A 137 -10.31 37.48 16.33
N THR A 138 -11.33 36.65 16.58
CA THR A 138 -12.58 37.13 17.23
C THR A 138 -12.32 37.65 18.65
N LEU A 139 -11.42 37.04 19.42
CA LEU A 139 -11.05 37.50 20.73
C LEU A 139 -10.33 38.88 20.66
N LEU A 140 -9.44 39.05 19.70
CA LEU A 140 -8.69 40.29 19.48
C LEU A 140 -9.59 41.44 18.97
N ASP A 141 -10.65 41.13 18.22
CA ASP A 141 -11.61 42.08 17.67
C ASP A 141 -12.70 42.49 18.68
N GLY A 142 -12.41 42.40 20.00
CA GLY A 142 -13.27 42.84 21.09
C GLY A 142 -13.96 41.69 21.84
N GLY A 143 -13.82 40.44 21.40
CA GLY A 143 -14.37 39.26 22.09
C GLY A 143 -13.67 38.95 23.41
N LEU A 144 -12.51 39.57 23.68
CA LEU A 144 -11.76 39.35 24.92
C LEU A 144 -12.48 40.03 26.12
N GLU A 145 -13.12 41.14 25.89
CA GLU A 145 -13.88 41.90 26.89
C GLU A 145 -15.29 41.35 27.12
N ASP A 146 -15.77 40.44 26.27
CA ASP A 146 -17.07 39.77 26.40
C ASP A 146 -16.94 38.49 27.20
N GLU A 147 -17.38 38.50 28.45
CA GLU A 147 -17.33 37.36 29.38
C GLU A 147 -18.10 36.13 28.89
N LEU A 148 -19.10 36.29 28.00
CA LEU A 148 -19.92 35.22 27.48
C LEU A 148 -19.19 34.40 26.41
N ILE A 149 -18.24 35.00 25.70
CA ILE A 149 -17.57 34.38 24.56
C ILE A 149 -16.08 34.13 24.77
N ASN A 150 -15.38 34.97 25.58
CA ASN A 150 -13.94 34.88 25.74
C ASN A 150 -13.48 33.46 26.15
N ARG A 151 -14.04 32.94 27.26
CA ARG A 151 -13.72 31.61 27.75
C ARG A 151 -14.10 30.51 26.75
N LYS A 152 -15.27 30.64 26.14
CA LYS A 152 -15.77 29.69 25.14
C LYS A 152 -14.88 29.60 23.90
N TYR A 153 -14.35 30.73 23.42
CA TYR A 153 -13.44 30.73 22.26
C TYR A 153 -12.05 30.25 22.62
N LEU A 154 -11.54 30.52 23.83
CA LEU A 154 -10.30 29.95 24.33
C LEU A 154 -10.40 28.40 24.43
N GLU A 155 -11.47 27.89 25.03
CA GLU A 155 -11.71 26.43 25.13
C GLU A 155 -11.85 25.74 23.74
N ARG A 156 -12.43 26.45 22.76
CA ARG A 156 -12.52 25.96 21.38
C ARG A 156 -11.16 25.97 20.67
N ALA A 157 -10.36 27.00 20.93
CA ALA A 157 -8.98 27.05 20.39
C ALA A 157 -8.14 25.95 21.00
N GLU A 158 -8.20 25.71 22.31
CA GLU A 158 -7.54 24.62 23.02
C GLU A 158 -7.91 23.23 22.41
N LYS A 159 -9.22 22.94 22.28
CA LYS A 159 -9.68 21.69 21.62
C LYS A 159 -9.16 21.53 20.20
N SER A 160 -8.97 22.64 19.47
CA SER A 160 -8.42 22.60 18.11
C SER A 160 -6.92 22.31 18.13
N ILE A 161 -6.19 22.80 19.14
CA ILE A 161 -4.78 22.49 19.38
C ILE A 161 -4.61 21.00 19.75
N ASP A 162 -5.42 20.50 20.68
CA ASP A 162 -5.39 19.09 21.08
C ASP A 162 -5.63 18.16 19.88
N ARG A 163 -6.58 18.54 19.02
CA ARG A 163 -6.83 17.81 17.77
C ARG A 163 -5.60 17.82 16.85
N LEU A 164 -4.93 18.97 16.70
CA LEU A 164 -3.72 19.10 15.89
C LEU A 164 -2.60 18.22 16.42
N ILE A 165 -2.38 18.22 17.74
CA ILE A 165 -1.40 17.36 18.41
C ILE A 165 -1.70 15.89 18.13
N ASN A 166 -2.97 15.46 18.24
CA ASN A 166 -3.36 14.10 17.98
C ASN A 166 -3.09 13.69 16.51
N ILE A 167 -3.39 14.57 15.54
CA ILE A 167 -3.09 14.31 14.13
C ILE A 167 -1.58 14.11 13.92
N VAL A 168 -0.75 14.98 14.50
CA VAL A 168 0.72 14.91 14.37
C VAL A 168 1.25 13.61 15.00
N ASN A 169 0.78 13.23 16.19
CA ASN A 169 1.17 11.99 16.86
C ASN A 169 0.75 10.74 16.05
N ASP A 170 -0.46 10.75 15.48
CA ASP A 170 -0.96 9.70 14.63
C ASP A 170 -0.09 9.53 13.37
N LEU A 171 0.30 10.65 12.73
CA LEU A 171 1.17 10.65 11.56
C LEU A 171 2.59 10.16 11.89
N ASP A 172 3.15 10.58 13.02
CA ASP A 172 4.46 10.11 13.50
C ASP A 172 4.44 8.59 13.75
N THR A 173 3.37 8.09 14.37
CA THR A 173 3.17 6.65 14.60
C THR A 173 3.15 5.88 13.28
N ILE A 174 2.35 6.34 12.29
CA ILE A 174 2.28 5.69 10.97
C ILE A 174 3.66 5.72 10.30
N SER A 175 4.35 6.86 10.33
CA SER A 175 5.68 7.01 9.73
C SER A 175 6.71 6.05 10.36
N LYS A 176 6.70 5.92 11.69
CA LYS A 176 7.57 4.98 12.42
C LYS A 176 7.27 3.53 12.08
N LEU A 177 6.01 3.15 11.99
CA LEU A 177 5.61 1.80 11.62
C LEU A 177 6.00 1.46 10.18
N GLU A 178 5.87 2.40 9.23
CA GLU A 178 6.26 2.20 7.83
C GLU A 178 7.78 2.09 7.65
N SER A 179 8.55 2.90 8.38
CA SER A 179 10.02 2.93 8.28
C SER A 179 10.72 1.82 9.08
N ASN A 180 10.08 1.27 10.12
CA ASN A 180 10.71 0.40 11.11
C ASN A 180 9.94 -0.91 11.37
N MET A 181 9.24 -1.47 10.38
CA MET A 181 8.47 -2.73 10.55
C MET A 181 9.29 -3.87 11.21
N ASN A 182 10.62 -3.81 11.17
CA ASN A 182 11.51 -4.83 11.74
C ASN A 182 12.01 -4.51 13.16
N ARG A 183 11.52 -3.47 13.84
CA ARG A 183 12.05 -3.03 15.15
C ARG A 183 11.01 -2.97 16.26
N LEU A 184 10.00 -3.86 16.23
CA LEU A 184 9.09 -4.01 17.37
C LEU A 184 9.87 -4.51 18.59
N LYS A 185 9.65 -3.86 19.73
CA LYS A 185 10.17 -4.33 21.00
C LYS A 185 9.27 -5.42 21.57
N MET A 186 9.49 -6.65 21.10
CA MET A 186 8.70 -7.79 21.55
C MET A 186 9.02 -8.10 23.01
N GLU A 187 8.02 -8.01 23.87
CA GLU A 187 8.12 -8.32 25.28
C GLU A 187 6.93 -9.15 25.75
N ARG A 188 7.09 -9.82 26.89
CA ARG A 188 6.03 -10.64 27.51
C ARG A 188 5.27 -9.78 28.49
N PHE A 189 3.96 -9.73 28.36
CA PHE A 189 3.09 -9.01 29.30
C PHE A 189 1.71 -9.63 29.36
N ASP A 190 0.97 -9.34 30.46
CA ASP A 190 -0.42 -9.73 30.61
C ASP A 190 -1.32 -8.73 29.86
N ILE A 191 -1.96 -9.20 28.79
CA ILE A 191 -2.86 -8.37 27.96
C ILE A 191 -4.13 -7.97 28.72
N VAL A 192 -4.59 -8.79 29.66
CA VAL A 192 -5.78 -8.45 30.46
C VAL A 192 -5.47 -7.33 31.44
N ALA A 193 -4.30 -7.37 32.10
CA ALA A 193 -3.85 -6.30 32.99
C ALA A 193 -3.69 -4.98 32.24
N LEU A 194 -3.00 -4.98 31.10
CA LEU A 194 -2.87 -3.81 30.23
C LEU A 194 -4.23 -3.25 29.79
N THR A 195 -5.17 -4.11 29.43
CA THR A 195 -6.51 -3.67 29.01
C THR A 195 -7.30 -3.05 30.15
N LYS A 196 -7.19 -3.58 31.38
CA LYS A 196 -7.84 -3.02 32.57
C LYS A 196 -7.30 -1.62 32.87
N GLU A 197 -5.99 -1.43 32.85
CA GLU A 197 -5.35 -0.12 33.02
C GLU A 197 -5.91 0.91 32.01
N ILE A 198 -6.03 0.52 30.74
CA ILE A 198 -6.55 1.40 29.67
C ILE A 198 -8.05 1.66 29.86
N ALA A 199 -8.81 0.66 30.28
CA ALA A 199 -10.25 0.81 30.56
C ALA A 199 -10.50 1.80 31.71
N GLU A 200 -9.73 1.73 32.81
CA GLU A 200 -9.77 2.67 33.92
C GLU A 200 -9.44 4.10 33.46
N GLN A 201 -8.43 4.29 32.62
CA GLN A 201 -8.10 5.60 32.07
C GLN A 201 -9.22 6.17 31.17
N ALA A 202 -9.99 5.30 30.54
CA ALA A 202 -11.09 5.70 29.65
C ALA A 202 -12.43 5.91 30.39
N GLU A 203 -12.52 5.56 31.69
CA GLU A 203 -13.77 5.67 32.48
C GLU A 203 -14.33 7.10 32.48
N MET A 204 -13.50 8.10 32.72
CA MET A 204 -13.94 9.51 32.72
C MET A 204 -14.63 9.92 31.41
N GLU A 205 -14.15 9.42 30.28
CA GLU A 205 -14.76 9.72 28.98
C GLU A 205 -16.02 8.90 28.73
N ALA A 206 -16.06 7.65 29.21
CA ALA A 206 -17.22 6.78 29.15
C ALA A 206 -18.38 7.32 30.02
N ASP A 207 -18.09 7.81 31.22
CA ASP A 207 -19.07 8.36 32.17
C ASP A 207 -19.79 9.59 31.61
N LYS A 208 -19.13 10.43 30.79
CA LYS A 208 -19.78 11.56 30.11
C LYS A 208 -20.97 11.14 29.25
N LYS A 209 -20.98 9.90 28.77
CA LYS A 209 -22.05 9.30 27.97
C LYS A 209 -22.83 8.19 28.69
N GLY A 210 -22.51 7.96 29.98
CA GLY A 210 -23.08 6.84 30.75
C GLY A 210 -22.75 5.46 30.20
N ILE A 211 -21.64 5.31 29.45
CA ILE A 211 -21.21 4.04 28.84
C ILE A 211 -20.46 3.23 29.88
N LYS A 212 -20.85 1.97 30.04
CA LYS A 212 -20.17 1.03 30.93
C LYS A 212 -19.09 0.24 30.17
N ILE A 213 -17.85 0.31 30.66
CA ILE A 213 -16.76 -0.51 30.13
C ILE A 213 -16.66 -1.78 30.97
N SER A 214 -16.57 -2.95 30.32
CA SER A 214 -16.38 -4.22 30.99
C SER A 214 -15.32 -5.05 30.28
N VAL A 215 -14.36 -5.55 31.07
CA VAL A 215 -13.30 -6.45 30.60
C VAL A 215 -13.68 -7.86 31.03
N LYS A 216 -14.24 -8.65 30.11
CA LYS A 216 -14.77 -10.00 30.37
C LYS A 216 -13.86 -11.05 29.74
N GLY A 217 -13.78 -12.21 30.35
CA GLY A 217 -13.00 -13.35 29.86
C GLY A 217 -11.92 -13.84 30.83
N ALA A 218 -11.72 -13.05 31.92
CA ALA A 218 -10.78 -13.47 32.99
C ALA A 218 -11.46 -14.35 34.07
N GLU A 219 -12.80 -14.42 34.10
CA GLU A 219 -13.51 -15.09 35.22
C GLU A 219 -13.47 -16.62 35.13
N ASN A 220 -13.29 -17.21 33.94
CA ASN A 220 -13.26 -18.67 33.72
C ASN A 220 -11.97 -19.18 33.06
N LEU A 221 -10.96 -18.37 32.92
CA LEU A 221 -9.68 -18.75 32.30
C LEU A 221 -8.55 -18.49 33.32
N PRO A 222 -7.50 -19.33 33.34
CA PRO A 222 -6.36 -19.10 34.23
C PRO A 222 -5.68 -17.79 33.83
N SER A 223 -5.98 -16.70 34.56
CA SER A 223 -5.24 -15.44 34.47
C SER A 223 -3.86 -15.64 35.12
N PRO A 224 -2.77 -15.06 34.56
CA PRO A 224 -2.69 -14.05 33.50
C PRO A 224 -2.62 -14.62 32.06
N PHE A 225 -3.11 -13.84 31.09
CA PHE A 225 -2.94 -14.12 29.67
C PHE A 225 -1.65 -13.49 29.16
N TRP A 226 -0.59 -14.27 29.16
CA TRP A 226 0.70 -13.82 28.66
C TRP A 226 0.76 -13.83 27.13
N VAL A 227 1.10 -12.69 26.53
CA VAL A 227 1.32 -12.53 25.10
C VAL A 227 2.74 -12.04 24.83
N LEU A 228 3.25 -12.34 23.64
CA LEU A 228 4.52 -11.82 23.12
C LEU A 228 4.22 -10.77 22.03
N ALA A 229 4.37 -9.51 22.37
CA ALA A 229 4.09 -8.39 21.48
C ALA A 229 4.84 -7.12 21.95
N ASP A 230 4.77 -6.06 21.19
CA ASP A 230 5.20 -4.73 21.66
C ASP A 230 4.10 -4.11 22.53
N LYS A 231 4.35 -4.04 23.84
CA LYS A 231 3.38 -3.57 24.83
C LYS A 231 2.88 -2.17 24.55
N HIS A 232 3.79 -1.26 24.11
CA HIS A 232 3.44 0.13 23.82
C HIS A 232 2.47 0.22 22.65
N TYR A 233 2.80 -0.44 21.52
CA TYR A 233 1.94 -0.43 20.34
C TYR A 233 0.61 -1.17 20.56
N ILE A 234 0.63 -2.30 21.29
CA ILE A 234 -0.63 -2.98 21.63
C ILE A 234 -1.48 -2.13 22.59
N GLY A 235 -0.86 -1.40 23.51
CA GLY A 235 -1.55 -0.39 24.31
C GLY A 235 -2.26 0.63 23.43
N GLN A 236 -1.59 1.14 22.41
CA GLN A 236 -2.18 2.08 21.44
C GLN A 236 -3.35 1.46 20.65
N VAL A 237 -3.26 0.18 20.27
CA VAL A 237 -4.39 -0.56 19.66
C VAL A 237 -5.60 -0.56 20.58
N MET A 238 -5.40 -0.94 21.86
CA MET A 238 -6.48 -1.02 22.85
C MET A 238 -7.10 0.36 23.11
N VAL A 239 -6.28 1.40 23.29
CA VAL A 239 -6.76 2.80 23.44
C VAL A 239 -7.64 3.20 22.25
N ASN A 240 -7.16 2.99 21.01
CA ASN A 240 -7.91 3.37 19.81
C ASN A 240 -9.25 2.64 19.72
N LEU A 241 -9.28 1.35 19.99
CA LEU A 241 -10.51 0.55 19.92
C LEU A 241 -11.50 0.92 21.02
N ILE A 242 -11.04 1.07 22.27
CA ILE A 242 -11.89 1.45 23.42
C ILE A 242 -12.43 2.88 23.24
N ILE A 243 -11.60 3.85 22.88
CA ILE A 243 -12.05 5.22 22.63
C ILE A 243 -13.02 5.29 21.44
N ASN A 244 -12.80 4.50 20.38
CA ASN A 244 -13.76 4.43 19.28
C ASN A 244 -15.11 3.86 19.75
N SER A 245 -15.12 2.81 20.56
CA SER A 245 -16.37 2.23 21.11
C SER A 245 -17.14 3.23 21.98
N ILE A 246 -16.45 4.06 22.78
CA ILE A 246 -17.08 5.13 23.56
C ILE A 246 -17.59 6.25 22.63
N ARG A 247 -16.79 6.65 21.66
CA ARG A 247 -17.12 7.75 20.73
C ARG A 247 -18.39 7.46 19.94
N TYR A 248 -18.49 6.26 19.38
CA TYR A 248 -19.61 5.82 18.53
C TYR A 248 -20.69 5.04 19.31
N GLY A 249 -20.46 4.83 20.62
CA GLY A 249 -21.42 4.22 21.52
C GLY A 249 -22.67 5.05 21.70
N LYS A 250 -23.80 4.41 22.01
CA LYS A 250 -25.07 5.05 22.41
C LYS A 250 -24.95 5.58 23.84
N GLU A 251 -25.71 6.62 24.19
CA GLU A 251 -25.87 7.04 25.57
C GLU A 251 -26.41 5.88 26.43
N GLY A 252 -25.83 5.68 27.60
CA GLY A 252 -26.14 4.54 28.45
C GLY A 252 -25.72 3.18 27.88
N GLY A 253 -24.89 3.17 26.83
CA GLY A 253 -24.42 1.99 26.15
C GLY A 253 -23.37 1.19 26.91
N GLN A 254 -22.72 0.26 26.23
CA GLN A 254 -21.69 -0.58 26.82
C GLN A 254 -20.58 -0.89 25.83
N THR A 255 -19.34 -0.94 26.35
CA THR A 255 -18.14 -1.46 25.72
C THR A 255 -17.71 -2.71 26.43
N ARG A 256 -17.53 -3.81 25.71
CA ARG A 256 -17.06 -5.09 26.26
C ARG A 256 -15.76 -5.51 25.60
N VAL A 257 -14.77 -5.85 26.40
CA VAL A 257 -13.55 -6.47 25.89
C VAL A 257 -13.54 -7.94 26.30
N HIS A 258 -13.46 -8.81 25.29
CA HIS A 258 -13.44 -10.26 25.47
C HIS A 258 -12.08 -10.83 25.08
N PHE A 259 -11.64 -11.85 25.84
CA PHE A 259 -10.42 -12.60 25.54
C PHE A 259 -10.80 -14.08 25.40
N ARG A 260 -10.26 -14.72 24.36
CA ARG A 260 -10.45 -16.17 24.14
C ARG A 260 -9.11 -16.83 23.85
N ASP A 261 -8.85 -17.92 24.52
CA ASP A 261 -7.69 -18.77 24.26
C ASP A 261 -7.91 -19.60 22.98
N MET A 262 -7.02 -19.47 22.02
CA MET A 262 -7.04 -20.16 20.73
C MET A 262 -5.76 -21.01 20.55
N LEU A 263 -5.38 -21.79 21.57
CA LEU A 263 -4.21 -22.66 21.62
C LEU A 263 -2.88 -21.89 21.63
N ASP A 264 -2.42 -21.42 20.48
CA ASP A 264 -1.15 -20.69 20.28
C ASP A 264 -1.33 -19.16 20.25
N LYS A 265 -2.56 -18.68 20.24
CA LYS A 265 -2.92 -17.25 20.18
C LYS A 265 -3.99 -16.90 21.21
N ILE A 266 -4.04 -15.63 21.55
CA ILE A 266 -5.16 -15.04 22.29
C ILE A 266 -5.94 -14.16 21.32
N LEU A 267 -7.23 -14.45 21.17
CA LEU A 267 -8.18 -13.57 20.46
C LEU A 267 -8.65 -12.47 21.40
N ILE A 268 -8.54 -11.24 20.96
CA ILE A 268 -9.04 -10.04 21.63
C ILE A 268 -10.18 -9.47 20.80
N GLU A 269 -11.34 -9.26 21.43
CA GLU A 269 -12.52 -8.68 20.80
C GLU A 269 -12.97 -7.45 21.60
N VAL A 270 -13.11 -6.32 20.93
CA VAL A 270 -13.69 -5.09 21.50
C VAL A 270 -15.06 -4.89 20.86
N GLU A 271 -16.10 -5.05 21.64
CA GLU A 271 -17.51 -4.99 21.23
C GLU A 271 -18.16 -3.73 21.79
N ASP A 272 -18.92 -3.02 20.96
CA ASP A 272 -19.81 -1.94 21.33
C ASP A 272 -21.24 -2.21 20.86
N ASN A 273 -22.21 -1.58 21.52
CA ASN A 273 -23.61 -1.56 21.10
C ASN A 273 -24.02 -0.19 20.53
N GLY A 274 -23.08 0.46 19.84
CA GLY A 274 -23.22 1.82 19.31
C GLY A 274 -24.01 1.93 18.03
N SER A 275 -23.63 2.91 17.20
CA SER A 275 -24.29 3.20 15.91
C SER A 275 -24.10 2.10 14.88
N GLY A 276 -23.09 1.25 15.02
CA GLY A 276 -22.69 0.29 14.00
C GLY A 276 -22.14 0.94 12.72
N ILE A 277 -21.80 0.11 11.75
CA ILE A 277 -21.16 0.49 10.49
C ILE A 277 -21.95 -0.15 9.34
N GLY A 278 -22.23 0.63 8.31
CA GLY A 278 -22.91 0.16 7.09
C GLY A 278 -22.05 -0.84 6.32
N LYS A 279 -22.68 -1.76 5.60
CA LYS A 279 -21.98 -2.81 4.82
C LYS A 279 -21.05 -2.24 3.76
N GLU A 280 -21.41 -1.13 3.16
CA GLU A 280 -20.63 -0.39 2.17
C GLU A 280 -19.36 0.22 2.74
N ASP A 281 -19.36 0.57 4.04
CA ASP A 281 -18.22 1.20 4.71
C ASP A 281 -17.23 0.18 5.29
N LEU A 282 -17.69 -1.05 5.61
CA LEU A 282 -16.86 -2.08 6.25
C LEU A 282 -15.52 -2.35 5.56
N PRO A 283 -15.43 -2.44 4.22
CA PRO A 283 -14.16 -2.67 3.55
C PRO A 283 -13.16 -1.53 3.73
N ARG A 284 -13.64 -0.33 4.06
CA ARG A 284 -12.89 0.93 4.03
C ARG A 284 -12.56 1.48 5.41
N VAL A 285 -13.13 0.94 6.50
CA VAL A 285 -12.96 1.50 7.86
C VAL A 285 -11.52 1.56 8.34
N PHE A 286 -10.63 0.76 7.75
CA PHE A 286 -9.20 0.75 8.04
C PHE A 286 -8.37 1.62 7.08
N GLU A 287 -9.01 2.28 6.10
CA GLU A 287 -8.33 3.25 5.24
C GLU A 287 -7.99 4.52 6.03
N ARG A 288 -6.85 5.13 5.72
CA ARG A 288 -6.42 6.39 6.34
C ARG A 288 -7.38 7.52 6.00
N PHE A 289 -7.76 8.32 7.01
CA PHE A 289 -8.70 9.45 6.89
C PHE A 289 -10.13 9.05 6.48
N TYR A 290 -10.43 7.75 6.41
CA TYR A 290 -11.77 7.30 6.09
C TYR A 290 -12.71 7.51 7.28
N ARG A 291 -13.93 7.95 6.99
CA ARG A 291 -14.98 8.22 7.98
C ARG A 291 -16.33 8.01 7.34
N THR A 292 -17.22 7.29 8.00
CA THR A 292 -18.59 7.01 7.53
C THR A 292 -19.46 8.27 7.49
N ASP A 293 -19.24 9.22 8.41
CA ASP A 293 -19.98 10.48 8.53
C ASP A 293 -19.03 11.68 8.59
N LYS A 294 -18.85 12.38 7.47
CA LYS A 294 -17.94 13.54 7.36
C LYS A 294 -18.36 14.75 8.22
N GLY A 295 -19.65 14.89 8.57
CA GLY A 295 -20.17 16.01 9.35
C GLY A 295 -20.10 15.79 10.86
N ARG A 296 -20.82 14.79 11.35
CA ARG A 296 -21.00 14.49 12.79
C ARG A 296 -19.69 14.09 13.50
N SER A 297 -18.83 13.38 12.79
CA SER A 297 -17.55 12.92 13.35
C SER A 297 -16.48 14.02 13.42
N ARG A 298 -16.63 15.18 12.73
CA ARG A 298 -15.76 16.34 12.90
C ARG A 298 -15.95 17.01 14.26
N GLU A 299 -17.18 17.10 14.73
CA GLU A 299 -17.51 17.64 16.05
C GLU A 299 -17.02 16.72 17.18
N GLN A 300 -16.95 15.42 16.94
CA GLN A 300 -16.47 14.42 17.90
C GLN A 300 -14.93 14.21 17.90
N GLY A 301 -14.17 15.01 17.12
CA GLY A 301 -12.70 15.08 17.22
C GLY A 301 -11.92 13.91 16.62
N GLY A 302 -12.54 13.03 15.81
CA GLY A 302 -11.82 11.91 15.18
C GLY A 302 -10.89 12.36 14.05
N THR A 303 -9.67 11.81 13.99
CA THR A 303 -8.68 12.06 12.92
C THR A 303 -8.93 11.20 11.66
N GLY A 304 -9.63 10.08 11.80
CA GLY A 304 -9.74 9.05 10.77
C GLY A 304 -8.47 8.21 10.58
N LEU A 305 -7.49 8.37 11.48
CA LEU A 305 -6.24 7.61 11.45
C LEU A 305 -6.21 6.46 12.44
N GLY A 306 -6.99 6.51 13.53
CA GLY A 306 -6.92 5.54 14.62
C GLY A 306 -7.09 4.09 14.19
N LEU A 307 -8.10 3.76 13.34
CA LEU A 307 -8.27 2.38 12.85
C LEU A 307 -7.21 1.97 11.82
N ALA A 308 -6.68 2.89 11.04
CA ALA A 308 -5.53 2.63 10.17
C ALA A 308 -4.28 2.31 11.00
N ILE A 309 -4.03 3.04 12.09
CA ILE A 309 -2.95 2.76 13.04
C ILE A 309 -3.12 1.36 13.64
N VAL A 310 -4.34 1.04 14.10
CA VAL A 310 -4.65 -0.30 14.64
C VAL A 310 -4.29 -1.38 13.64
N LYS A 311 -4.70 -1.24 12.37
CA LYS A 311 -4.38 -2.19 11.31
C LYS A 311 -2.88 -2.31 11.12
N HIS A 312 -2.14 -1.20 10.97
CA HIS A 312 -0.69 -1.22 10.78
C HIS A 312 0.05 -1.88 11.95
N ILE A 313 -0.35 -1.60 13.19
CA ILE A 313 0.26 -2.21 14.38
C ILE A 313 0.03 -3.72 14.38
N VAL A 314 -1.21 -4.17 14.17
CA VAL A 314 -1.58 -5.58 14.16
C VAL A 314 -0.85 -6.33 13.04
N GLU A 315 -0.80 -5.75 11.83
CA GLU A 315 -0.07 -6.31 10.68
C GLU A 315 1.44 -6.38 10.94
N ALA A 316 2.03 -5.37 11.60
CA ALA A 316 3.44 -5.39 12.00
C ALA A 316 3.77 -6.53 12.98
N HIS A 317 2.78 -6.98 13.78
CA HIS A 317 2.91 -8.17 14.64
C HIS A 317 2.67 -9.51 13.91
N GLY A 318 2.46 -9.48 12.57
CA GLY A 318 2.17 -10.67 11.76
C GLY A 318 0.74 -11.19 11.90
N GLU A 319 -0.17 -10.38 12.47
CA GLU A 319 -1.56 -10.73 12.74
C GLU A 319 -2.53 -9.94 11.86
N ARG A 320 -3.83 -10.23 11.97
CA ARG A 320 -4.87 -9.52 11.21
C ARG A 320 -5.93 -8.98 12.14
N ILE A 321 -6.41 -7.76 11.84
CA ILE A 321 -7.61 -7.22 12.46
C ILE A 321 -8.82 -7.45 11.54
N THR A 322 -9.94 -7.77 12.14
CA THR A 322 -11.24 -7.92 11.47
C THR A 322 -12.31 -7.10 12.17
N VAL A 323 -13.38 -6.79 11.46
CA VAL A 323 -14.56 -6.08 12.00
C VAL A 323 -15.83 -6.80 11.59
N ARG A 324 -16.75 -6.95 12.53
CA ARG A 324 -18.16 -7.34 12.30
C ARG A 324 -19.03 -6.23 12.85
N SER A 325 -19.95 -5.75 12.05
CA SER A 325 -20.82 -4.65 12.47
C SER A 325 -22.15 -4.69 11.71
N GLU A 326 -23.18 -4.20 12.37
CA GLU A 326 -24.50 -4.00 11.81
C GLU A 326 -25.01 -2.62 12.22
N LEU A 327 -25.47 -1.85 11.23
CA LEU A 327 -25.94 -0.48 11.44
C LEU A 327 -27.10 -0.44 12.45
N GLY A 328 -26.97 0.40 13.47
CA GLY A 328 -27.93 0.54 14.56
C GLY A 328 -27.80 -0.50 15.68
N VAL A 329 -27.00 -1.57 15.51
CA VAL A 329 -26.78 -2.63 16.51
C VAL A 329 -25.49 -2.42 17.27
N GLY A 330 -24.35 -2.23 16.55
CA GLY A 330 -23.03 -2.02 17.13
C GLY A 330 -21.93 -2.67 16.29
N SER A 331 -20.70 -2.67 16.82
CA SER A 331 -19.52 -3.19 16.15
C SER A 331 -18.69 -4.09 17.06
N THR A 332 -17.97 -5.04 16.46
CA THR A 332 -16.98 -5.88 17.13
C THR A 332 -15.69 -5.87 16.30
N PHE A 333 -14.63 -5.34 16.87
CA PHE A 333 -13.29 -5.39 16.30
C PHE A 333 -12.50 -6.52 16.95
N SER A 334 -11.86 -7.37 16.15
CA SER A 334 -11.21 -8.57 16.64
C SER A 334 -9.82 -8.72 16.04
N PHE A 335 -8.83 -9.05 16.88
CA PHE A 335 -7.46 -9.38 16.46
C PHE A 335 -6.85 -10.43 17.37
N THR A 336 -5.75 -11.04 16.94
CA THR A 336 -5.04 -12.06 17.71
C THR A 336 -3.64 -11.59 18.10
N LEU A 337 -3.11 -12.15 19.19
CA LEU A 337 -1.71 -12.02 19.59
C LEU A 337 -1.14 -13.41 19.92
N LYS A 338 0.16 -13.59 19.69
CA LYS A 338 0.86 -14.83 20.03
C LYS A 338 0.86 -15.04 21.53
N LYS A 339 0.33 -16.20 21.97
CA LYS A 339 0.32 -16.62 23.36
C LYS A 339 1.72 -17.07 23.79
N VAL A 340 2.08 -16.76 25.02
CA VAL A 340 3.28 -17.32 25.67
C VAL A 340 2.85 -18.41 26.63
N ASN A 341 3.31 -19.65 26.40
CA ASN A 341 3.07 -20.75 27.32
C ASN A 341 3.97 -20.61 28.54
N LEU A 342 3.42 -20.92 29.73
CA LEU A 342 4.17 -20.87 30.98
C LEU A 342 5.39 -21.81 31.02
N GLN A 343 5.45 -22.80 30.12
CA GLN A 343 6.59 -23.71 29.99
C GLN A 343 7.81 -23.05 29.29
N ASP A 344 7.63 -21.95 28.59
CA ASP A 344 8.70 -21.16 27.94
C ASP A 344 9.32 -20.11 28.89
N ILE A 345 8.91 -20.11 30.15
CA ILE A 345 9.41 -19.24 31.22
C ILE A 345 10.50 -20.00 31.98
N LYS A 346 11.65 -20.25 31.35
CA LYS A 346 12.91 -20.60 32.00
C LYS A 346 13.96 -19.54 31.76
#